data_5495e4d25f453ca9b50d80b90150cb1c
#
_entry.id   5495e4d25f453ca9b50d80b90150cb1c
#
_cell.length_a   1.000
_cell.length_b   1.000
_cell.length_c   1.000
_cell.angle_alpha   90.00
_cell.angle_beta   90.00
_cell.angle_gamma   90.00
#
_symmetry.space_group_name_H-M   'P 1'
#
loop_
_entity.id
_entity.type
_entity.pdbx_description
1 polymer ?
#
loop_
_entity_poly.entity_id
_entity_poly.type
_entity_poly.pdbx_seq_one_letter_code
_entity_poly.pdbx_strand_id
1 'polypeptide(L)'
;QRMSDFLSTENLTVGYDGQPLIREVCLSVQRGRIVTLIGPNGSGKSTILKTVVGQLSKVSGTVLLEGSPMEQLRQNEIAKKMAILMTQRVHPELMTCFDVVSTGRYPYTGALGLLSKEDKRIVMDAMALVHSADLADRPFEAISDGQRQRILLARALCQQPEIIVLDEPTSYLDIRYKLELLTILKTMVREKNLAVLMSLHELDLADRVSDTVVCVSGDRIDRIGTPKEIFTSDYIARLYHMEPGRYDPCFDTLDYVPKA
;
A
#
# COMPACT_ATOMS: atom_id res chain seq x y z
N GLN A 1 -0.39 -25.36 -11.03
CA GLN A 1 0.84 -24.61 -10.79
C GLN A 1 0.64 -23.77 -9.54
N ARG A 2 1.44 -23.98 -8.48
CA ARG A 2 1.49 -23.03 -7.37
C ARG A 2 1.98 -21.71 -7.96
N MET A 3 1.13 -20.68 -7.93
CA MET A 3 1.57 -19.32 -8.25
C MET A 3 2.69 -18.96 -7.26
N SER A 4 3.87 -18.64 -7.78
CA SER A 4 5.00 -18.27 -6.93
C SER A 4 4.71 -16.90 -6.30
N ASP A 5 5.05 -16.74 -5.02
CA ASP A 5 4.95 -15.48 -4.33
C ASP A 5 5.86 -14.44 -5.01
N PHE A 6 5.31 -13.26 -5.27
CA PHE A 6 6.09 -12.17 -5.83
C PHE A 6 6.90 -11.43 -4.76
N LEU A 7 6.26 -11.19 -3.62
CA LEU A 7 6.89 -10.68 -2.41
C LEU A 7 6.54 -11.60 -1.25
N SER A 8 7.54 -11.99 -0.46
CA SER A 8 7.29 -12.76 0.76
C SER A 8 8.25 -12.36 1.88
N THR A 9 7.88 -12.70 3.10
CA THR A 9 8.74 -12.50 4.27
C THR A 9 8.89 -13.82 5.02
N GLU A 10 10.11 -14.07 5.51
CA GLU A 10 10.44 -15.26 6.30
C GLU A 10 10.93 -14.84 7.68
N ASN A 11 10.13 -15.17 8.71
CA ASN A 11 10.42 -14.88 10.12
C ASN A 11 10.89 -13.44 10.34
N LEU A 12 10.29 -12.49 9.60
CA LEU A 12 10.72 -11.11 9.63
C LEU A 12 10.32 -10.48 10.98
N THR A 13 11.30 -9.94 11.67
CA THR A 13 11.08 -9.12 12.88
C THR A 13 11.32 -7.66 12.55
N VAL A 14 10.33 -6.84 12.81
CA VAL A 14 10.35 -5.40 12.53
C VAL A 14 10.34 -4.60 13.83
N GLY A 15 10.96 -3.42 13.81
CA GLY A 15 11.04 -2.55 14.99
C GLY A 15 11.94 -1.36 14.73
N TYR A 16 12.34 -0.67 15.79
CA TYR A 16 13.16 0.52 15.75
C TYR A 16 14.41 0.33 16.60
N ASP A 17 15.56 0.83 16.14
CA ASP A 17 16.85 0.81 16.86
C ASP A 17 17.22 -0.58 17.40
N GLY A 18 16.91 -1.63 16.59
CA GLY A 18 17.15 -3.02 16.97
C GLY A 18 16.16 -3.59 17.99
N GLN A 19 15.20 -2.78 18.47
CA GLN A 19 14.17 -3.24 19.40
C GLN A 19 12.97 -3.81 18.60
N PRO A 20 12.60 -5.09 18.83
CA PRO A 20 11.49 -5.71 18.14
C PRO A 20 10.15 -5.08 18.55
N LEU A 21 9.32 -4.75 17.54
CA LEU A 21 7.93 -4.35 17.72
C LEU A 21 6.98 -5.48 17.30
N ILE A 22 7.18 -6.02 16.11
CA ILE A 22 6.39 -7.17 15.60
C ILE A 22 7.36 -8.29 15.23
N ARG A 23 7.06 -9.49 15.70
CA ARG A 23 7.90 -10.67 15.53
C ARG A 23 7.28 -11.64 14.52
N GLU A 24 8.12 -12.44 13.90
CA GLU A 24 7.73 -13.60 13.09
C GLU A 24 6.70 -13.24 11.99
N VAL A 25 6.89 -12.09 11.35
CA VAL A 25 6.05 -11.67 10.24
C VAL A 25 6.32 -12.58 9.04
N CYS A 26 5.38 -13.48 8.76
CA CYS A 26 5.36 -14.35 7.60
C CYS A 26 4.15 -13.97 6.75
N LEU A 27 4.36 -13.25 5.67
CA LEU A 27 3.34 -12.87 4.71
C LEU A 27 3.79 -13.14 3.29
N SER A 28 2.85 -13.29 2.38
CA SER A 28 3.13 -13.42 0.96
C SER A 28 2.14 -12.61 0.12
N VAL A 29 2.63 -12.07 -0.98
CA VAL A 29 1.84 -11.32 -1.96
C VAL A 29 2.10 -11.91 -3.34
N GLN A 30 1.06 -12.37 -3.99
CA GLN A 30 1.13 -12.90 -5.35
C GLN A 30 0.78 -11.83 -6.37
N ARG A 31 1.28 -11.99 -7.61
CA ARG A 31 0.83 -11.16 -8.71
C ARG A 31 -0.68 -11.29 -8.92
N GLY A 32 -1.32 -10.18 -9.25
CA GLY A 32 -2.77 -10.15 -9.46
C GLY A 32 -3.58 -10.33 -8.18
N ARG A 33 -2.99 -10.02 -7.00
CA ARG A 33 -3.65 -10.12 -5.70
C ARG A 33 -3.47 -8.86 -4.87
N ILE A 34 -4.48 -8.59 -4.06
CA ILE A 34 -4.50 -7.51 -3.07
C ILE A 34 -4.42 -8.13 -1.68
N VAL A 35 -3.35 -7.80 -0.97
CA VAL A 35 -3.14 -8.15 0.44
C VAL A 35 -3.26 -6.89 1.28
N THR A 36 -4.15 -6.91 2.27
CA THR A 36 -4.43 -5.74 3.12
C THR A 36 -4.11 -6.03 4.57
N LEU A 37 -3.31 -5.16 5.19
CA LEU A 37 -3.05 -5.17 6.62
C LEU A 37 -4.13 -4.37 7.35
N ILE A 38 -4.74 -4.97 8.37
CA ILE A 38 -5.68 -4.31 9.29
C ILE A 38 -5.22 -4.50 10.73
N GLY A 39 -5.76 -3.70 11.62
CA GLY A 39 -5.48 -3.76 13.07
C GLY A 39 -5.55 -2.39 13.71
N PRO A 40 -5.56 -2.32 15.05
CA PRO A 40 -5.65 -1.08 15.80
C PRO A 40 -4.59 -0.06 15.41
N ASN A 41 -4.84 1.21 15.72
CA ASN A 41 -3.84 2.26 15.56
C ASN A 41 -2.62 1.93 16.42
N GLY A 42 -1.43 2.12 15.88
CA GLY A 42 -0.19 1.78 16.58
C GLY A 42 0.17 0.29 16.59
N SER A 43 -0.62 -0.60 15.96
CA SER A 43 -0.31 -2.03 15.91
C SER A 43 0.92 -2.43 15.07
N GLY A 44 1.58 -1.46 14.42
CA GLY A 44 2.82 -1.72 13.67
C GLY A 44 2.63 -1.99 12.17
N LYS A 45 1.45 -1.79 11.59
CA LYS A 45 1.20 -1.97 10.13
C LYS A 45 2.18 -1.18 9.28
N SER A 46 2.31 0.12 9.53
CA SER A 46 3.25 0.99 8.81
C SER A 46 4.71 0.58 9.03
N THR A 47 5.05 0.05 10.21
CA THR A 47 6.39 -0.47 10.50
C THR A 47 6.70 -1.69 9.66
N ILE A 48 5.73 -2.62 9.53
CA ILE A 48 5.86 -3.78 8.62
C ILE A 48 6.07 -3.30 7.19
N LEU A 49 5.20 -2.41 6.68
CA LEU A 49 5.30 -1.93 5.31
C LEU A 49 6.63 -1.21 5.04
N LYS A 50 7.07 -0.31 5.92
CA LYS A 50 8.36 0.39 5.79
C LYS A 50 9.55 -0.56 5.79
N THR A 51 9.51 -1.61 6.61
CA THR A 51 10.57 -2.62 6.65
C THR A 51 10.57 -3.46 5.38
N VAL A 52 9.40 -3.88 4.91
CA VAL A 52 9.25 -4.67 3.68
C VAL A 52 9.79 -3.94 2.46
N VAL A 53 9.63 -2.62 2.38
CA VAL A 53 10.15 -1.81 1.25
C VAL A 53 11.59 -1.32 1.46
N GLY A 54 12.22 -1.66 2.57
CA GLY A 54 13.60 -1.28 2.87
C GLY A 54 13.80 0.18 3.35
N GLN A 55 12.71 0.88 3.70
CA GLN A 55 12.79 2.22 4.31
C GLN A 55 13.14 2.18 5.79
N LEU A 56 12.89 1.06 6.44
CA LEU A 56 13.24 0.79 7.82
C LEU A 56 14.05 -0.50 7.88
N SER A 57 15.15 -0.48 8.62
CA SER A 57 15.99 -1.67 8.82
C SER A 57 15.22 -2.74 9.59
N LYS A 58 15.26 -3.95 9.12
CA LYS A 58 14.72 -5.10 9.86
C LYS A 58 15.55 -5.40 11.10
N VAL A 59 14.94 -5.98 12.13
CA VAL A 59 15.64 -6.50 13.30
C VAL A 59 16.23 -7.90 12.98
N SER A 60 15.45 -8.76 12.33
CA SER A 60 15.88 -10.09 11.85
C SER A 60 14.94 -10.62 10.76
N GLY A 61 15.24 -11.78 10.21
CA GLY A 61 14.46 -12.43 9.15
C GLY A 61 14.82 -11.94 7.76
N THR A 62 14.00 -12.26 6.77
CA THR A 62 14.28 -11.97 5.36
C THR A 62 13.05 -11.47 4.62
N VAL A 63 13.26 -10.50 3.72
CA VAL A 63 12.27 -10.07 2.73
C VAL A 63 12.74 -10.58 1.36
N LEU A 64 11.89 -11.33 0.68
CA LEU A 64 12.15 -11.93 -0.61
C LEU A 64 11.33 -11.23 -1.70
N LEU A 65 11.97 -10.87 -2.79
CA LEU A 65 11.32 -10.40 -4.02
C LEU A 65 11.60 -11.42 -5.11
N GLU A 66 10.56 -12.07 -5.63
CA GLU A 66 10.66 -13.19 -6.58
C GLU A 66 11.62 -14.31 -6.10
N GLY A 67 11.53 -14.62 -4.81
CA GLY A 67 12.36 -15.66 -4.18
C GLY A 67 13.81 -15.26 -3.90
N SER A 68 14.23 -14.05 -4.24
CA SER A 68 15.58 -13.54 -3.96
C SER A 68 15.56 -12.57 -2.78
N PRO A 69 16.48 -12.68 -1.82
CA PRO A 69 16.61 -11.71 -0.74
C PRO A 69 16.79 -10.28 -1.29
N MET A 70 15.97 -9.34 -0.87
CA MET A 70 16.02 -7.97 -1.38
C MET A 70 17.37 -7.29 -1.18
N GLU A 71 18.12 -7.69 -0.15
CA GLU A 71 19.45 -7.17 0.14
C GLU A 71 20.51 -7.56 -0.92
N GLN A 72 20.23 -8.60 -1.70
CA GLN A 72 21.10 -9.06 -2.77
C GLN A 72 20.77 -8.44 -4.13
N LEU A 73 19.63 -7.75 -4.22
CA LEU A 73 19.18 -7.09 -5.45
C LEU A 73 19.74 -5.66 -5.55
N ARG A 74 19.96 -5.22 -6.77
CA ARG A 74 20.36 -3.84 -7.02
C ARG A 74 19.18 -2.89 -6.76
N GLN A 75 19.44 -1.73 -6.16
CA GLN A 75 18.40 -0.73 -5.88
C GLN A 75 17.58 -0.36 -7.11
N ASN A 76 18.21 -0.24 -8.28
CA ASN A 76 17.51 0.08 -9.52
C ASN A 76 16.60 -1.06 -10.01
N GLU A 77 16.94 -2.32 -9.73
CA GLU A 77 16.09 -3.48 -10.05
C GLU A 77 14.85 -3.49 -9.16
N ILE A 78 15.02 -3.26 -7.86
CA ILE A 78 13.91 -3.12 -6.91
C ILE A 78 13.02 -1.94 -7.32
N ALA A 79 13.62 -0.77 -7.64
CA ALA A 79 12.89 0.43 -8.02
C ALA A 79 12.10 0.29 -9.33
N LYS A 80 12.47 -0.60 -10.24
CA LYS A 80 11.67 -0.92 -11.43
C LYS A 80 10.48 -1.82 -11.16
N LYS A 81 10.59 -2.65 -10.13
CA LYS A 81 9.57 -3.65 -9.80
C LYS A 81 8.59 -3.18 -8.72
N MET A 82 9.05 -2.35 -7.79
CA MET A 82 8.30 -1.96 -6.60
C MET A 82 8.09 -0.45 -6.55
N ALA A 83 6.84 -0.02 -6.54
CA ALA A 83 6.48 1.36 -6.24
C ALA A 83 5.93 1.47 -4.81
N ILE A 84 6.11 2.64 -4.21
CA ILE A 84 5.83 2.88 -2.79
C ILE A 84 5.04 4.17 -2.65
N LEU A 85 3.95 4.11 -1.89
CA LEU A 85 3.17 5.26 -1.44
C LEU A 85 2.99 5.18 0.08
N MET A 86 3.80 5.95 0.81
CA MET A 86 3.73 6.02 2.27
C MET A 86 3.05 7.30 2.74
N THR A 87 2.51 7.28 3.93
CA THR A 87 1.74 8.39 4.56
C THR A 87 2.60 9.64 4.83
N GLN A 88 3.91 9.60 4.60
CA GLN A 88 4.79 10.75 4.82
C GLN A 88 4.46 11.90 3.88
N ARG A 89 4.30 13.09 4.44
CA ARG A 89 4.13 14.31 3.65
C ARG A 89 5.44 14.61 2.91
N VAL A 90 5.38 14.55 1.59
CA VAL A 90 6.45 14.99 0.72
C VAL A 90 6.19 16.47 0.43
N HIS A 91 7.17 17.32 0.70
CA HIS A 91 7.16 18.74 0.37
C HIS A 91 8.21 19.04 -0.69
N PRO A 92 7.94 18.74 -1.96
CA PRO A 92 8.86 19.07 -3.04
C PRO A 92 8.72 20.56 -3.36
N GLU A 93 9.62 21.37 -2.81
CA GLU A 93 9.65 22.79 -3.12
C GLU A 93 9.85 23.03 -4.62
N LEU A 94 9.10 23.99 -5.17
CA LEU A 94 9.21 24.45 -6.56
C LEU A 94 8.89 23.41 -7.65
N MET A 95 8.28 22.28 -7.32
CA MET A 95 7.89 21.26 -8.32
C MET A 95 6.43 21.42 -8.73
N THR A 96 6.17 21.27 -10.03
CA THR A 96 4.81 21.08 -10.54
C THR A 96 4.31 19.67 -10.25
N CYS A 97 3.01 19.42 -10.40
CA CYS A 97 2.44 18.07 -10.28
C CYS A 97 3.06 17.13 -11.34
N PHE A 98 3.31 17.62 -12.56
CA PHE A 98 4.00 16.87 -13.60
C PHE A 98 5.41 16.47 -13.15
N ASP A 99 6.18 17.38 -12.55
CA ASP A 99 7.53 17.11 -12.08
C ASP A 99 7.52 16.03 -11.00
N VAL A 100 6.58 16.11 -10.04
CA VAL A 100 6.43 15.11 -8.99
C VAL A 100 6.14 13.73 -9.57
N VAL A 101 5.19 13.61 -10.50
CA VAL A 101 4.88 12.33 -11.15
C VAL A 101 6.07 11.82 -11.96
N SER A 102 6.80 12.73 -12.63
CA SER A 102 7.98 12.41 -13.44
C SER A 102 9.09 11.72 -12.65
N THR A 103 9.18 11.98 -11.33
CA THR A 103 10.17 11.28 -10.48
C THR A 103 9.97 9.76 -10.46
N GLY A 104 8.76 9.27 -10.75
CA GLY A 104 8.48 7.85 -10.93
C GLY A 104 9.23 7.20 -12.11
N ARG A 105 9.74 8.02 -13.06
CA ARG A 105 10.53 7.54 -14.20
C ARG A 105 12.03 7.46 -13.93
N TYR A 106 12.53 7.96 -12.78
CA TYR A 106 13.97 7.96 -12.50
C TYR A 106 14.65 6.59 -12.64
N PRO A 107 14.05 5.44 -12.30
CA PRO A 107 14.68 4.14 -12.56
C PRO A 107 14.98 3.87 -14.04
N TYR A 108 14.40 4.64 -14.97
CA TYR A 108 14.49 4.44 -16.42
C TYR A 108 15.29 5.53 -17.14
N THR A 109 15.56 6.68 -16.51
CA THR A 109 16.13 7.86 -17.17
C THR A 109 17.66 7.90 -17.25
N GLY A 110 18.33 6.86 -16.73
CA GLY A 110 19.81 6.80 -16.73
C GLY A 110 20.47 7.87 -15.85
N ALA A 111 21.77 8.03 -15.99
CA ALA A 111 22.58 8.91 -15.14
C ALA A 111 22.26 10.41 -15.26
N LEU A 112 21.73 10.84 -16.40
CA LEU A 112 21.40 12.26 -16.65
C LEU A 112 19.99 12.65 -16.19
N GLY A 113 19.15 11.70 -15.80
CA GLY A 113 17.79 11.98 -15.35
C GLY A 113 16.86 12.60 -16.41
N LEU A 114 17.22 12.53 -17.70
CA LEU A 114 16.45 13.16 -18.77
C LEU A 114 15.27 12.28 -19.19
N LEU A 115 14.08 12.87 -19.19
CA LEU A 115 12.87 12.22 -19.65
C LEU A 115 12.83 12.14 -21.18
N SER A 116 12.64 10.95 -21.72
CA SER A 116 12.33 10.75 -23.13
C SER A 116 10.91 11.24 -23.47
N LYS A 117 10.58 11.30 -24.77
CA LYS A 117 9.20 11.57 -25.21
C LYS A 117 8.23 10.52 -24.68
N GLU A 118 8.65 9.26 -24.62
CA GLU A 118 7.86 8.15 -24.11
C GLU A 118 7.64 8.27 -22.59
N ASP A 119 8.67 8.65 -21.83
CA ASP A 119 8.50 8.87 -20.38
C ASP A 119 7.47 9.98 -20.11
N LYS A 120 7.53 11.08 -20.86
CA LYS A 120 6.55 12.17 -20.74
C LYS A 120 5.11 11.70 -21.03
N ARG A 121 4.96 10.83 -22.05
CA ARG A 121 3.66 10.21 -22.36
C ARG A 121 3.17 9.34 -21.21
N ILE A 122 4.02 8.48 -20.66
CA ILE A 122 3.70 7.62 -19.51
C ILE A 122 3.30 8.45 -18.28
N VAL A 123 3.99 9.57 -18.03
CA VAL A 123 3.62 10.51 -16.96
C VAL A 123 2.21 11.04 -17.15
N MET A 124 1.89 11.54 -18.34
CA MET A 124 0.55 12.08 -18.62
C MET A 124 -0.53 11.00 -18.58
N ASP A 125 -0.25 9.80 -19.08
CA ASP A 125 -1.17 8.65 -19.00
C ASP A 125 -1.46 8.26 -17.55
N ALA A 126 -0.44 8.26 -16.67
CA ALA A 126 -0.61 8.00 -15.25
C ALA A 126 -1.42 9.10 -14.55
N MET A 127 -1.22 10.37 -14.90
CA MET A 127 -2.01 11.48 -14.37
C MET A 127 -3.47 11.41 -14.84
N ALA A 128 -3.70 11.04 -16.10
CA ALA A 128 -5.05 10.85 -16.63
C ALA A 128 -5.78 9.69 -15.93
N LEU A 129 -5.08 8.58 -15.65
CA LEU A 129 -5.64 7.43 -14.95
C LEU A 129 -6.21 7.77 -13.56
N VAL A 130 -5.59 8.72 -12.87
CA VAL A 130 -6.03 9.20 -11.55
C VAL A 130 -6.87 10.51 -11.64
N HIS A 131 -7.36 10.86 -12.82
CA HIS A 131 -8.16 12.07 -13.06
C HIS A 131 -7.50 13.35 -12.55
N SER A 132 -6.21 13.56 -12.88
CA SER A 132 -5.41 14.70 -12.42
C SER A 132 -4.54 15.31 -13.52
N ALA A 133 -4.82 15.03 -14.80
CA ALA A 133 -4.07 15.57 -15.93
C ALA A 133 -4.16 17.12 -16.01
N ASP A 134 -5.30 17.68 -15.58
CA ASP A 134 -5.55 19.13 -15.51
C ASP A 134 -4.70 19.85 -14.46
N LEU A 135 -4.07 19.11 -13.56
CA LEU A 135 -3.18 19.63 -12.52
C LEU A 135 -1.70 19.67 -12.93
N ALA A 136 -1.34 19.19 -14.14
CA ALA A 136 0.04 18.97 -14.53
C ALA A 136 0.96 20.17 -14.26
N ASP A 137 0.55 21.35 -14.66
CA ASP A 137 1.35 22.60 -14.55
C ASP A 137 1.17 23.31 -13.21
N ARG A 138 0.30 22.79 -12.31
CA ARG A 138 0.09 23.42 -11.00
C ARG A 138 1.21 23.09 -10.04
N PRO A 139 1.65 24.06 -9.22
CA PRO A 139 2.56 23.78 -8.11
C PRO A 139 1.98 22.72 -7.19
N PHE A 140 2.76 21.69 -6.86
CA PHE A 140 2.31 20.59 -6.00
C PHE A 140 1.86 21.08 -4.61
N GLU A 141 2.49 22.13 -4.10
CA GLU A 141 2.12 22.70 -2.81
C GLU A 141 0.79 23.49 -2.84
N ALA A 142 0.35 23.92 -4.01
CA ALA A 142 -0.87 24.73 -4.19
C ALA A 142 -2.14 23.91 -4.37
N ILE A 143 -2.07 22.59 -4.33
CA ILE A 143 -3.23 21.69 -4.49
C ILE A 143 -3.69 21.13 -3.15
N SER A 144 -4.95 20.64 -3.08
CA SER A 144 -5.52 20.05 -1.86
C SER A 144 -4.86 18.73 -1.48
N ASP A 145 -5.01 18.29 -0.24
CA ASP A 145 -4.45 17.00 0.23
C ASP A 145 -4.99 15.81 -0.57
N GLY A 146 -6.28 15.80 -0.92
CA GLY A 146 -6.85 14.78 -1.79
C GLY A 146 -6.27 14.78 -3.21
N GLN A 147 -5.99 15.97 -3.76
CA GLN A 147 -5.29 16.09 -5.05
C GLN A 147 -3.85 15.63 -4.94
N ARG A 148 -3.14 15.97 -3.85
CA ARG A 148 -1.78 15.47 -3.58
C ARG A 148 -1.72 13.95 -3.55
N GLN A 149 -2.68 13.32 -2.87
CA GLN A 149 -2.74 11.86 -2.79
C GLN A 149 -2.90 11.22 -4.18
N ARG A 150 -3.74 11.81 -5.05
CA ARG A 150 -3.89 11.34 -6.45
C ARG A 150 -2.59 11.53 -7.26
N ILE A 151 -1.91 12.65 -7.13
CA ILE A 151 -0.61 12.90 -7.78
C ILE A 151 0.45 11.91 -7.31
N LEU A 152 0.52 11.61 -6.01
CA LEU A 152 1.44 10.61 -5.46
C LEU A 152 1.11 9.19 -5.95
N LEU A 153 -0.18 8.86 -6.10
CA LEU A 153 -0.59 7.60 -6.73
C LEU A 153 -0.18 7.56 -8.22
N ALA A 154 -0.38 8.65 -8.96
CA ALA A 154 0.09 8.75 -10.35
C ALA A 154 1.59 8.54 -10.46
N ARG A 155 2.38 9.13 -9.55
CA ARG A 155 3.82 8.91 -9.46
C ARG A 155 4.17 7.43 -9.28
N ALA A 156 3.48 6.74 -8.38
CA ALA A 156 3.70 5.32 -8.14
C ALA A 156 3.33 4.47 -9.37
N LEU A 157 2.20 4.75 -10.02
CA LEU A 157 1.75 4.04 -11.24
C LEU A 157 2.60 4.36 -12.47
N CYS A 158 3.10 5.60 -12.58
CA CYS A 158 4.02 6.04 -13.63
C CYS A 158 5.33 5.22 -13.67
N GLN A 159 5.74 4.68 -12.54
CA GLN A 159 6.88 3.77 -12.43
C GLN A 159 6.64 2.43 -13.14
N GLN A 160 5.39 2.10 -13.49
CA GLN A 160 4.97 0.83 -14.08
C GLN A 160 5.43 -0.39 -13.25
N PRO A 161 5.11 -0.41 -11.95
CA PRO A 161 5.59 -1.44 -11.03
C PRO A 161 4.88 -2.78 -11.26
N GLU A 162 5.50 -3.85 -10.77
CA GLU A 162 4.88 -5.18 -10.66
C GLU A 162 4.22 -5.39 -9.27
N ILE A 163 4.69 -4.64 -8.26
CA ILE A 163 4.05 -4.53 -6.95
C ILE A 163 3.98 -3.07 -6.50
N ILE A 164 2.86 -2.69 -5.91
CA ILE A 164 2.71 -1.39 -5.23
C ILE A 164 2.46 -1.61 -3.74
N VAL A 165 3.22 -0.90 -2.90
CA VAL A 165 3.06 -0.92 -1.44
C VAL A 165 2.52 0.42 -0.99
N LEU A 166 1.38 0.41 -0.30
CA LEU A 166 0.63 1.62 0.06
C LEU A 166 0.34 1.61 1.58
N ASP A 167 0.73 2.68 2.25
CA ASP A 167 0.40 2.87 3.66
C ASP A 167 -0.75 3.87 3.80
N GLU A 168 -1.92 3.37 4.19
CA GLU A 168 -3.15 4.15 4.37
C GLU A 168 -3.51 5.04 3.16
N PRO A 169 -3.60 4.48 1.95
CA PRO A 169 -3.76 5.28 0.73
C PRO A 169 -5.09 6.05 0.66
N THR A 170 -6.07 5.68 1.48
CA THR A 170 -7.40 6.31 1.55
C THR A 170 -7.48 7.46 2.55
N SER A 171 -6.44 7.67 3.38
CA SER A 171 -6.40 8.75 4.36
C SER A 171 -6.51 10.12 3.66
N TYR A 172 -7.24 11.04 4.28
CA TYR A 172 -7.50 12.41 3.78
C TYR A 172 -8.32 12.50 2.48
N LEU A 173 -8.82 11.39 1.94
CA LEU A 173 -9.70 11.36 0.79
C LEU A 173 -11.17 11.38 1.23
N ASP A 174 -12.02 12.07 0.50
CA ASP A 174 -13.47 11.89 0.61
C ASP A 174 -13.89 10.52 0.02
N ILE A 175 -15.13 10.11 0.28
CA ILE A 175 -15.64 8.80 -0.10
C ILE A 175 -15.53 8.54 -1.60
N ARG A 176 -15.78 9.56 -2.42
CA ARG A 176 -15.70 9.43 -3.88
C ARG A 176 -14.30 9.04 -4.32
N TYR A 177 -13.28 9.78 -3.85
CA TYR A 177 -11.89 9.54 -4.23
C TYR A 177 -11.32 8.25 -3.62
N LYS A 178 -11.79 7.84 -2.42
CA LYS A 178 -11.45 6.52 -1.86
C LYS A 178 -11.90 5.41 -2.79
N LEU A 179 -13.14 5.46 -3.25
CA LEU A 179 -13.70 4.45 -4.15
C LEU A 179 -13.02 4.47 -5.53
N GLU A 180 -12.74 5.65 -6.09
CA GLU A 180 -11.99 5.78 -7.35
C GLU A 180 -10.60 5.17 -7.24
N LEU A 181 -9.83 5.47 -6.17
CA LEU A 181 -8.50 4.92 -5.92
C LEU A 181 -8.52 3.39 -5.87
N LEU A 182 -9.41 2.83 -5.06
CA LEU A 182 -9.52 1.38 -4.92
C LEU A 182 -9.99 0.71 -6.21
N THR A 183 -10.84 1.36 -7.00
CA THR A 183 -11.26 0.89 -8.33
C THR A 183 -10.09 0.85 -9.30
N ILE A 184 -9.25 1.90 -9.32
CA ILE A 184 -8.03 1.95 -10.13
C ILE A 184 -7.11 0.78 -9.75
N LEU A 185 -6.85 0.58 -8.45
CA LEU A 185 -6.01 -0.52 -7.98
C LEU A 185 -6.58 -1.89 -8.41
N LYS A 186 -7.89 -2.13 -8.22
CA LYS A 186 -8.53 -3.39 -8.67
C LYS A 186 -8.42 -3.59 -10.17
N THR A 187 -8.56 -2.54 -10.96
CA THR A 187 -8.40 -2.60 -12.41
C THR A 187 -6.97 -2.97 -12.79
N MET A 188 -5.97 -2.32 -12.18
CA MET A 188 -4.55 -2.62 -12.41
C MET A 188 -4.19 -4.06 -12.01
N VAL A 189 -4.72 -4.53 -10.87
CA VAL A 189 -4.54 -5.91 -10.42
C VAL A 189 -5.08 -6.89 -11.46
N ARG A 190 -6.29 -6.66 -11.96
CA ARG A 190 -6.94 -7.55 -12.92
C ARG A 190 -6.32 -7.49 -14.31
N GLU A 191 -6.02 -6.29 -14.82
CA GLU A 191 -5.62 -6.08 -16.22
C GLU A 191 -4.10 -6.11 -16.43
N LYS A 192 -3.34 -5.66 -15.42
CA LYS A 192 -1.87 -5.59 -15.46
C LYS A 192 -1.18 -6.61 -14.57
N ASN A 193 -1.95 -7.48 -13.91
CA ASN A 193 -1.42 -8.48 -12.98
C ASN A 193 -0.59 -7.86 -11.84
N LEU A 194 -0.92 -6.61 -11.46
CA LEU A 194 -0.26 -5.87 -10.39
C LEU A 194 -0.47 -6.59 -9.06
N ALA A 195 0.60 -6.75 -8.28
CA ALA A 195 0.51 -7.14 -6.88
C ALA A 195 0.27 -5.88 -6.02
N VAL A 196 -0.57 -5.98 -4.99
CA VAL A 196 -0.83 -4.87 -4.06
C VAL A 196 -0.65 -5.34 -2.63
N LEU A 197 0.15 -4.62 -1.87
CA LEU A 197 0.26 -4.75 -0.42
C LEU A 197 -0.09 -3.41 0.20
N MET A 198 -1.12 -3.34 1.04
CA MET A 198 -1.52 -2.06 1.61
C MET A 198 -2.02 -2.19 3.05
N SER A 199 -2.03 -1.08 3.79
CA SER A 199 -2.77 -0.95 5.03
C SER A 199 -4.04 -0.15 4.80
N LEU A 200 -5.12 -0.52 5.49
CA LEU A 200 -6.37 0.23 5.51
C LEU A 200 -6.91 0.33 6.93
N HIS A 201 -7.56 1.46 7.22
CA HIS A 201 -8.31 1.65 8.47
C HIS A 201 -9.80 1.32 8.30
N GLU A 202 -10.34 1.57 7.11
CA GLU A 202 -11.74 1.33 6.79
C GLU A 202 -11.98 -0.16 6.54
N LEU A 203 -12.59 -0.83 7.51
CA LEU A 203 -12.80 -2.29 7.48
C LEU A 203 -13.71 -2.73 6.34
N ASP A 204 -14.72 -1.93 6.04
CA ASP A 204 -15.65 -2.15 4.93
C ASP A 204 -14.97 -2.10 3.55
N LEU A 205 -14.04 -1.16 3.39
CA LEU A 205 -13.24 -1.07 2.17
C LEU A 205 -12.26 -2.25 2.08
N ALA A 206 -11.63 -2.62 3.21
CA ALA A 206 -10.74 -3.77 3.27
C ALA A 206 -11.49 -5.08 2.93
N ASP A 207 -12.71 -5.28 3.44
CA ASP A 207 -13.55 -6.45 3.10
C ASP A 207 -13.84 -6.53 1.59
N ARG A 208 -14.16 -5.39 0.96
CA ARG A 208 -14.56 -5.35 -0.45
C ARG A 208 -13.42 -5.43 -1.46
N VAL A 209 -12.22 -5.04 -1.07
CA VAL A 209 -11.10 -4.89 -2.01
C VAL A 209 -10.09 -6.01 -1.92
N SER A 210 -9.94 -6.65 -0.76
CA SER A 210 -8.85 -7.58 -0.48
C SER A 210 -9.12 -9.00 -1.00
N ASP A 211 -8.08 -9.65 -1.47
CA ASP A 211 -8.05 -11.11 -1.67
C ASP A 211 -7.63 -11.81 -0.37
N THR A 212 -6.69 -11.20 0.36
CA THR A 212 -6.17 -11.68 1.63
C THR A 212 -6.07 -10.54 2.62
N VAL A 213 -6.44 -10.81 3.86
CA VAL A 213 -6.35 -9.85 4.97
C VAL A 213 -5.36 -10.36 6.00
N VAL A 214 -4.44 -9.50 6.42
CA VAL A 214 -3.42 -9.75 7.44
C VAL A 214 -3.76 -8.91 8.67
N CYS A 215 -4.05 -9.57 9.77
CA CYS A 215 -4.47 -8.92 11.02
C CYS A 215 -3.27 -8.76 11.95
N VAL A 216 -2.94 -7.52 12.29
CA VAL A 216 -1.81 -7.17 13.15
C VAL A 216 -2.32 -6.76 14.53
N SER A 217 -1.90 -7.45 15.57
CA SER A 217 -2.27 -7.15 16.96
C SER A 217 -1.17 -7.52 17.93
N GLY A 218 -0.96 -6.66 18.92
CA GLY A 218 0.12 -6.87 19.89
C GLY A 218 1.50 -6.81 19.21
N ASP A 219 2.27 -7.87 19.35
CA ASP A 219 3.64 -7.99 18.83
C ASP A 219 3.79 -8.97 17.65
N ARG A 220 2.67 -9.34 17.00
CA ARG A 220 2.67 -10.36 15.93
C ARG A 220 1.53 -10.16 14.93
N ILE A 221 1.57 -10.99 13.89
CA ILE A 221 0.40 -11.24 13.04
C ILE A 221 -0.50 -12.22 13.80
N ASP A 222 -1.72 -11.77 14.11
CA ASP A 222 -2.71 -12.57 14.85
C ASP A 222 -3.40 -13.58 13.93
N ARG A 223 -3.75 -13.17 12.71
CA ARG A 223 -4.44 -14.02 11.72
C ARG A 223 -4.18 -13.55 10.30
N ILE A 224 -4.15 -14.51 9.37
CA ILE A 224 -4.19 -14.27 7.92
C ILE A 224 -5.33 -15.10 7.35
N GLY A 225 -6.15 -14.52 6.48
CA GLY A 225 -7.27 -15.23 5.86
C GLY A 225 -7.94 -14.42 4.77
N THR A 226 -8.96 -15.02 4.16
CA THR A 226 -9.84 -14.33 3.23
C THR A 226 -10.74 -13.33 3.98
N PRO A 227 -11.29 -12.31 3.31
CA PRO A 227 -12.24 -11.38 3.94
C PRO A 227 -13.36 -12.11 4.70
N LYS A 228 -13.94 -13.16 4.13
CA LYS A 228 -15.01 -13.94 4.77
C LYS A 228 -14.60 -14.60 6.08
N GLU A 229 -13.35 -15.01 6.21
CA GLU A 229 -12.80 -15.63 7.42
C GLU A 229 -12.45 -14.61 8.48
N ILE A 230 -12.12 -13.39 8.08
CA ILE A 230 -11.66 -12.33 8.97
C ILE A 230 -12.80 -11.43 9.45
N PHE A 231 -13.66 -10.95 8.54
CA PHE A 231 -14.71 -9.98 8.88
C PHE A 231 -15.92 -10.64 9.53
N THR A 232 -15.69 -11.25 10.70
CA THR A 232 -16.73 -11.77 11.58
C THR A 232 -16.85 -10.86 12.79
N SER A 233 -18.09 -10.67 13.30
CA SER A 233 -18.37 -9.77 14.42
C SER A 233 -17.49 -10.05 15.64
N ASP A 234 -17.36 -11.33 16.01
CA ASP A 234 -16.61 -11.73 17.21
C ASP A 234 -15.10 -11.52 17.05
N TYR A 235 -14.57 -11.80 15.86
CA TYR A 235 -13.14 -11.64 15.61
C TYR A 235 -12.73 -10.17 15.54
N ILE A 236 -13.49 -9.34 14.82
CA ILE A 236 -13.21 -7.91 14.70
C ILE A 236 -13.33 -7.21 16.05
N ALA A 237 -14.37 -7.52 16.85
CA ALA A 237 -14.51 -6.98 18.21
C ALA A 237 -13.27 -7.29 19.05
N ARG A 238 -12.77 -8.53 19.00
CA ARG A 238 -11.56 -8.92 19.73
C ARG A 238 -10.30 -8.23 19.20
N LEU A 239 -10.12 -8.17 17.88
CA LEU A 239 -8.95 -7.54 17.24
C LEU A 239 -8.81 -6.07 17.62
N TYR A 240 -9.94 -5.35 17.72
CA TYR A 240 -9.98 -3.92 18.03
C TYR A 240 -10.23 -3.62 19.49
N HIS A 241 -10.18 -4.64 20.37
CA HIS A 241 -10.40 -4.52 21.83
C HIS A 241 -11.73 -3.83 22.17
N MET A 242 -12.76 -4.09 21.36
CA MET A 242 -14.10 -3.60 21.61
C MET A 242 -14.78 -4.45 22.68
N GLU A 243 -15.68 -3.83 23.47
CA GLU A 243 -16.53 -4.58 24.38
C GLU A 243 -17.39 -5.60 23.62
N PRO A 244 -17.74 -6.72 24.25
CA PRO A 244 -18.62 -7.70 23.64
C PRO A 244 -19.89 -7.03 23.12
N GLY A 245 -20.07 -7.05 21.81
CA GLY A 245 -21.14 -6.35 21.13
C GLY A 245 -21.45 -7.00 19.78
N ARG A 246 -22.42 -6.45 19.10
CA ARG A 246 -22.71 -6.78 17.72
C ARG A 246 -22.00 -5.77 16.84
N TYR A 247 -20.96 -6.21 16.17
CA TYR A 247 -20.31 -5.47 15.07
C TYR A 247 -20.75 -6.13 13.77
N ASP A 248 -21.39 -5.36 12.90
CA ASP A 248 -21.72 -5.80 11.56
C ASP A 248 -20.81 -5.05 10.57
N PRO A 249 -19.88 -5.75 9.88
CA PRO A 249 -19.02 -5.13 8.89
C PRO A 249 -19.76 -4.77 7.59
N CYS A 250 -20.97 -5.27 7.41
CA CYS A 250 -21.83 -4.91 6.30
C CYS A 250 -22.54 -3.58 6.58
N PHE A 251 -22.47 -2.66 5.65
CA PHE A 251 -22.95 -1.26 5.74
C PHE A 251 -24.44 -1.06 6.02
N ASP A 252 -25.22 -2.11 6.09
CA ASP A 252 -26.66 -2.01 6.34
C ASP A 252 -27.00 -1.62 7.80
N THR A 253 -26.01 -1.70 8.71
CA THR A 253 -26.17 -1.22 10.08
C THR A 253 -24.85 -0.60 10.55
N LEU A 254 -24.79 0.72 10.65
CA LEU A 254 -23.70 1.48 11.28
C LEU A 254 -23.69 1.35 12.82
N ASP A 255 -24.51 0.47 13.38
CA ASP A 255 -24.74 0.41 14.80
C ASP A 255 -23.82 -0.62 15.46
N TYR A 256 -22.82 -0.14 16.17
CA TYR A 256 -22.22 -0.89 17.26
C TYR A 256 -23.25 -1.00 18.39
N VAL A 257 -23.86 -2.15 18.52
CA VAL A 257 -24.79 -2.44 19.63
C VAL A 257 -24.06 -3.30 20.66
N PRO A 258 -23.77 -2.80 21.87
CA PRO A 258 -23.23 -3.61 22.95
C PRO A 258 -24.12 -4.84 23.20
N LYS A 259 -23.52 -6.00 23.44
CA LYS A 259 -24.26 -7.17 23.92
C LYS A 259 -24.85 -6.83 25.29
N ALA A 260 -26.15 -6.97 25.42
CA ALA A 260 -26.86 -6.85 26.69
C ALA A 260 -26.40 -7.92 27.70
#